data_a05ec7ed9b63678d24002b720e4787ff
#
_entry.id   a05ec7ed9b63678d24002b720e4787ff
#
_cell.length_a   1.000
_cell.length_b   1.000
_cell.length_c   1.000
_cell.angle_alpha   90.00
_cell.angle_beta   90.00
_cell.angle_gamma   90.00
#
_symmetry.space_group_name_H-M   'P 1'
#
loop_
_entity.id
_entity.type
_entity.pdbx_description
1 polymer ?
#
loop_
_entity_poly.entity_id
_entity_poly.type
_entity_poly.pdbx_seq_one_letter_code
_entity_poly.pdbx_strand_id
1 'polypeptide(L)'
;MNELNFRTLDLNLLRVFDEVMAERNLTRAAHNLATTQPAISNALRRLRELVGDDLVRRSGYGVEPTPLALTLWPTVRDALRQLRDSL
;
A
#
# COMPACT_ATOMS: atom_id res chain seq x y z
N MET A 1 -5.86 9.84 9.70
CA MET A 1 -7.09 9.51 8.92
C MET A 1 -8.30 9.73 9.82
N ASN A 2 -9.30 10.41 9.32
CA ASN A 2 -10.53 10.61 10.09
C ASN A 2 -11.54 9.48 9.82
N GLU A 3 -12.66 9.50 10.52
CA GLU A 3 -13.69 8.45 10.43
C GLU A 3 -14.26 8.31 9.02
N LEU A 4 -14.50 9.45 8.33
CA LEU A 4 -15.02 9.40 6.96
C LEU A 4 -14.05 8.72 6.01
N ASN A 5 -12.76 9.05 6.13
CA ASN A 5 -11.74 8.42 5.30
C ASN A 5 -11.62 6.93 5.59
N PHE A 6 -11.74 6.55 6.85
CA PHE A 6 -11.71 5.14 7.23
C PHE A 6 -12.88 4.37 6.62
N ARG A 7 -14.08 4.96 6.62
CA ARG A 7 -15.27 4.32 6.03
C ARG A 7 -15.13 4.07 4.52
N THR A 8 -14.41 4.94 3.84
CA THR A 8 -14.22 4.82 2.39
C THR A 8 -12.96 4.04 2.01
N LEU A 9 -12.20 3.60 3.00
CA LEU A 9 -10.97 2.85 2.78
C LEU A 9 -11.28 1.47 2.18
N ASP A 10 -10.74 1.24 1.00
CA ASP A 10 -10.83 -0.04 0.32
C ASP A 10 -9.69 -0.94 0.81
N LEU A 11 -10.01 -2.13 1.29
CA LEU A 11 -9.02 -3.08 1.78
C LEU A 11 -7.96 -3.39 0.72
N ASN A 12 -8.34 -3.38 -0.55
CA ASN A 12 -7.39 -3.62 -1.64
C ASN A 12 -6.26 -2.59 -1.67
N LEU A 13 -6.53 -1.34 -1.24
CA LEU A 13 -5.48 -0.32 -1.17
C LEU A 13 -4.41 -0.73 -0.16
N LEU A 14 -4.80 -1.34 0.94
CA LEU A 14 -3.85 -1.84 1.95
C LEU A 14 -3.08 -3.05 1.44
N ARG A 15 -3.70 -3.93 0.67
CA ARG A 15 -3.01 -5.06 0.03
C ARG A 15 -1.94 -4.57 -0.94
N VAL A 16 -2.27 -3.56 -1.74
CA VAL A 16 -1.32 -2.94 -2.67
C VAL A 16 -0.17 -2.31 -1.89
N PHE A 17 -0.49 -1.55 -0.85
CA PHE A 17 0.53 -0.90 -0.01
C PHE A 17 1.50 -1.94 0.58
N ASP A 18 0.97 -3.01 1.15
CA ASP A 18 1.78 -4.07 1.75
C ASP A 18 2.73 -4.68 0.72
N GLU A 19 2.24 -4.98 -0.48
CA GLU A 19 3.06 -5.58 -1.53
C GLU A 19 4.15 -4.62 -2.03
N VAL A 20 3.80 -3.35 -2.21
CA VAL A 20 4.77 -2.34 -2.63
C VAL A 20 5.86 -2.16 -1.57
N MET A 21 5.50 -2.16 -0.30
CA MET A 21 6.48 -2.05 0.78
C MET A 21 7.41 -3.27 0.84
N ALA A 22 6.89 -4.45 0.59
CA ALA A 22 7.69 -5.67 0.59
C ALA A 22 8.65 -5.73 -0.59
N GLU A 23 8.18 -5.36 -1.78
CA GLU A 23 8.95 -5.47 -3.02
C GLU A 23 9.80 -4.25 -3.33
N ARG A 24 9.39 -3.07 -2.89
CA ARG A 24 10.04 -1.79 -3.22
C ARG A 24 10.15 -1.57 -4.73
N ASN A 25 9.25 -2.19 -5.50
CA ASN A 25 9.24 -2.15 -6.95
C ASN A 25 7.80 -2.31 -7.43
N LEU A 26 7.29 -1.30 -8.16
CA LEU A 26 5.90 -1.27 -8.57
C LEU A 26 5.56 -2.36 -9.59
N THR A 27 6.50 -2.67 -10.48
CA THR A 27 6.29 -3.71 -11.50
C THR A 27 6.20 -5.10 -10.86
N ARG A 28 7.08 -5.39 -9.89
CA ARG A 28 7.03 -6.65 -9.16
C ARG A 28 5.78 -6.77 -8.32
N ALA A 29 5.38 -5.68 -7.67
CA ALA A 29 4.16 -5.67 -6.87
C ALA A 29 2.95 -5.98 -7.76
N ALA A 30 2.90 -5.38 -8.96
CA ALA A 30 1.82 -5.65 -9.91
C ALA A 30 1.81 -7.11 -10.33
N HIS A 31 2.97 -7.67 -10.63
CA HIS A 31 3.09 -9.07 -11.02
C HIS A 31 2.58 -9.99 -9.91
N ASN A 32 3.02 -9.76 -8.68
CA ASN A 32 2.64 -10.58 -7.53
C ASN A 32 1.15 -10.52 -7.22
N LEU A 33 0.51 -9.40 -7.51
CA LEU A 33 -0.93 -9.22 -7.28
C LEU A 33 -1.77 -9.53 -8.52
N ALA A 34 -1.15 -10.05 -9.59
CA ALA A 34 -1.82 -10.39 -10.84
C ALA A 34 -2.59 -9.20 -11.42
N THR A 35 -1.96 -8.04 -11.42
CA THR A 35 -2.55 -6.80 -11.94
C THR A 35 -1.51 -6.03 -12.76
N THR A 36 -1.84 -4.80 -13.15
CA THR A 36 -0.97 -3.95 -13.95
C THR A 36 -0.28 -2.90 -13.10
N GLN A 37 0.86 -2.40 -13.58
CA GLN A 37 1.58 -1.34 -12.87
C GLN A 37 0.75 -0.05 -12.77
N PRO A 38 0.00 0.38 -13.83
CA PRO A 38 -0.91 1.52 -13.67
C PRO A 38 -1.98 1.33 -12.59
N ALA A 39 -2.48 0.11 -12.42
CA ALA A 39 -3.45 -0.18 -11.35
C ALA A 39 -2.81 -0.01 -9.97
N ILE A 40 -1.57 -0.46 -9.80
CA ILE A 40 -0.81 -0.25 -8.56
C ILE A 40 -0.62 1.24 -8.29
N SER A 41 -0.18 1.99 -9.30
CA SER A 41 0.04 3.44 -9.17
C SER A 41 -1.25 4.18 -8.81
N ASN A 42 -2.37 3.78 -9.41
CA ASN A 42 -3.67 4.38 -9.12
C ASN A 42 -4.12 4.08 -7.67
N ALA A 43 -3.93 2.85 -7.22
CA ALA A 43 -4.26 2.46 -5.85
C ALA A 43 -3.43 3.25 -4.84
N LEU A 44 -2.13 3.41 -5.09
CA LEU A 44 -1.26 4.21 -4.24
C LEU A 44 -1.71 5.67 -4.20
N ARG A 45 -2.08 6.24 -5.35
CA ARG A 45 -2.57 7.63 -5.40
C ARG A 45 -3.81 7.80 -4.53
N ARG A 46 -4.75 6.87 -4.62
CA ARG A 46 -5.96 6.91 -3.79
C ARG A 46 -5.63 6.81 -2.30
N LEU A 47 -4.70 5.93 -1.95
CA LEU A 47 -4.29 5.76 -0.56
C LEU A 47 -3.57 7.02 -0.04
N ARG A 48 -2.72 7.63 -0.86
CA ARG A 48 -2.07 8.91 -0.51
C ARG A 48 -3.09 9.99 -0.17
N GLU A 49 -4.15 10.09 -0.97
CA GLU A 49 -5.21 11.06 -0.73
C GLU A 49 -5.92 10.80 0.60
N LEU A 50 -6.18 9.55 0.92
CA LEU A 50 -6.86 9.18 2.17
C LEU A 50 -5.98 9.41 3.41
N VAL A 51 -4.71 9.11 3.31
CA VAL A 51 -3.78 9.18 4.44
C VAL A 51 -3.15 10.57 4.58
N GLY A 52 -3.03 11.30 3.48
CA GLY A 52 -2.39 12.61 3.48
C GLY A 52 -0.87 12.55 3.54
N ASP A 53 -0.28 11.51 2.95
CA ASP A 53 1.16 11.31 2.91
C ASP A 53 1.53 10.63 1.59
N ASP A 54 2.72 10.88 1.08
CA ASP A 54 3.18 10.27 -0.18
C ASP A 54 3.37 8.76 -0.08
N LEU A 55 3.63 8.23 1.07
CA LEU A 55 3.86 6.83 1.41
C LEU A 55 5.11 6.24 0.76
N VAL A 56 5.28 6.41 -0.55
CA VAL A 56 6.49 5.98 -1.27
C VAL A 56 6.89 7.04 -2.28
N ARG A 57 8.19 7.11 -2.57
CA ARG A 57 8.77 8.01 -3.57
C ARG A 57 9.68 7.22 -4.48
N ARG A 58 9.80 7.66 -5.73
CA ARG A 58 10.72 7.01 -6.66
C ARG A 58 12.16 7.20 -6.20
N SER A 59 12.95 6.13 -6.27
CA SER A 59 14.34 6.13 -5.89
C SER A 59 15.09 5.07 -6.71
N GLY A 60 16.05 5.48 -7.52
CA GLY A 60 16.80 4.56 -8.37
C GLY A 60 15.87 3.75 -9.25
N TYR A 61 15.93 2.41 -9.11
CA TYR A 61 15.11 1.49 -9.90
C TYR A 61 13.81 1.09 -9.23
N GLY A 62 13.52 1.66 -8.08
CA GLY A 62 12.34 1.27 -7.32
C GLY A 62 11.72 2.44 -6.59
N VAL A 63 11.21 2.16 -5.40
CA VAL A 63 10.58 3.16 -4.54
C VAL A 63 11.10 3.04 -3.12
N GLU A 64 11.08 4.16 -2.40
CA GLU A 64 11.45 4.23 -0.99
C GLU A 64 10.28 4.70 -0.17
N PRO A 65 10.04 4.11 1.01
CA PRO A 65 8.95 4.53 1.87
C PRO A 65 9.25 5.82 2.59
N THR A 66 8.20 6.58 2.89
CA THR A 66 8.28 7.71 3.80
C THR A 66 8.38 7.20 5.24
N PRO A 67 8.76 8.06 6.21
CA PRO A 67 8.74 7.67 7.62
C PRO A 67 7.37 7.19 8.09
N LEU A 68 6.29 7.83 7.64
CA LEU A 68 4.93 7.40 8.00
C LEU A 68 4.64 6.00 7.47
N ALA A 69 5.02 5.72 6.21
CA ALA A 69 4.82 4.40 5.63
C ALA A 69 5.55 3.32 6.42
N LEU A 70 6.78 3.59 6.86
CA LEU A 70 7.53 2.65 7.69
C LEU A 70 6.85 2.40 9.04
N THR A 71 6.21 3.41 9.61
CA THR A 71 5.47 3.28 10.86
C THR A 71 4.19 2.47 10.67
N LEU A 72 3.48 2.70 9.56
CA LEU A 72 2.18 2.06 9.28
C LEU A 72 2.32 0.60 8.84
N TRP A 73 3.37 0.28 8.12
CA TRP A 73 3.48 -1.02 7.45
C TRP A 73 3.37 -2.22 8.39
N PRO A 74 4.05 -2.28 9.54
CA PRO A 74 3.93 -3.44 10.42
C PRO A 74 2.48 -3.71 10.84
N THR A 75 1.73 -2.65 11.16
CA THR A 75 0.32 -2.77 11.55
C THR A 75 -0.54 -3.27 10.38
N VAL A 76 -0.33 -2.71 9.19
CA VAL A 76 -1.07 -3.11 7.99
C VAL A 76 -0.79 -4.57 7.67
N ARG A 77 0.48 -4.96 7.65
CA ARG A 77 0.89 -6.32 7.34
C ARG A 77 0.31 -7.32 8.34
N ASP A 78 0.35 -6.98 9.61
CA ASP A 78 -0.18 -7.83 10.68
C ASP A 78 -1.70 -7.99 10.57
N ALA A 79 -2.41 -6.90 10.32
CA ALA A 79 -3.86 -6.93 10.15
C ALA A 79 -4.27 -7.79 8.95
N LEU A 80 -3.57 -7.65 7.81
CA LEU A 80 -3.82 -8.44 6.62
C LEU A 80 -3.55 -9.93 6.87
N ARG A 81 -2.48 -10.24 7.60
CA ARG A 81 -2.15 -11.62 7.96
C ARG A 81 -3.23 -12.24 8.84
N GLN A 82 -3.71 -11.51 9.82
CA GLN A 82 -4.78 -11.97 10.70
C GLN A 82 -6.05 -12.26 9.90
N LEU A 83 -6.41 -11.37 8.97
CA LEU A 83 -7.58 -11.59 8.11
C LEU A 83 -7.42 -12.84 7.26
N ARG A 84 -6.27 -12.98 6.61
CA ARG A 84 -6.00 -14.15 5.77
C ARG A 84 -6.07 -15.44 6.56
N ASP A 85 -5.47 -15.46 7.76
CA ASP A 85 -5.42 -16.67 8.57
C ASP A 85 -6.80 -17.03 9.16
N SER A 86 -7.71 -16.03 9.28
CA SER A 86 -9.07 -16.24 9.78
C SER A 86 -10.01 -16.81 8.73
N LEU A 87 -9.71 -16.57 7.47
CA LEU A 87 -10.57 -16.96 6.36
C LEU A 87 -10.17 -18.33 5.83
#